data_0684f721422fbea69cd91862352ede1f
#
_entry.id   0684f721422fbea69cd91862352ede1f
#
_cell.length_a   1.000
_cell.length_b   1.000
_cell.length_c   1.000
_cell.angle_alpha   90.00
_cell.angle_beta   90.00
_cell.angle_gamma   90.00
#
_symmetry.space_group_name_H-M   'P 1'
#
loop_
_entity.id
_entity.type
_entity.pdbx_description
1 polymer ?
#
loop_
_entity_poly.entity_id
_entity_poly.type
_entity_poly.pdbx_seq_one_letter_code
_entity_poly.pdbx_strand_id
1 'polypeptide(L)'
;GQQSLLDDASKGEEYLLDLANLIRQRLKDWRARDYAGATKVTRELLELWRSPDRAQRLFFAQLEAVETVLFLVEGPDDLKQGVNVPSDEPGDDARDEGYKAFVRYALKMATGSGKTTVMGMLAAWSILNKVAQPQAAAYSDTVLIVCPNVTIRDRLRELDPNLDELSLYRTRQLVP
;
A
#
# COMPACT_ATOMS: atom_id res chain seq x y z
N GLY A 1 31.93 11.66 -23.49
CA GLY A 1 31.44 10.28 -23.20
C GLY A 1 30.76 10.15 -21.84
N GLN A 2 31.21 10.84 -20.79
CA GLN A 2 30.59 10.75 -19.47
C GLN A 2 29.30 11.58 -19.32
N GLN A 3 29.21 12.69 -20.03
CA GLN A 3 28.02 13.56 -19.97
C GLN A 3 26.79 12.93 -20.63
N SER A 4 26.98 12.11 -21.68
CA SER A 4 25.86 11.43 -22.36
C SER A 4 25.28 10.26 -21.52
N LEU A 5 26.08 9.63 -20.66
CA LEU A 5 25.61 8.55 -19.76
C LEU A 5 24.82 9.13 -18.57
N LEU A 6 25.16 10.35 -18.12
CA LEU A 6 24.41 11.03 -17.08
C LEU A 6 23.08 11.57 -17.59
N ASP A 7 23.02 12.04 -18.83
CA ASP A 7 21.78 12.51 -19.49
C ASP A 7 20.81 11.35 -19.78
N ASP A 8 21.32 10.17 -20.14
CA ASP A 8 20.47 8.97 -20.34
C ASP A 8 19.94 8.40 -18.99
N ALA A 9 20.74 8.44 -17.93
CA ALA A 9 20.31 8.03 -16.60
C ALA A 9 19.22 8.96 -16.05
N SER A 10 19.36 10.29 -16.27
CA SER A 10 18.35 11.25 -15.83
C SER A 10 17.03 11.14 -16.60
N LYS A 11 17.07 10.84 -17.91
CA LYS A 11 15.88 10.59 -18.70
C LYS A 11 15.14 9.30 -18.32
N GLY A 12 15.87 8.25 -17.92
CA GLY A 12 15.26 7.02 -17.43
C GLY A 12 14.58 7.20 -16.07
N GLU A 13 15.13 8.01 -15.17
CA GLU A 13 14.52 8.35 -13.89
C GLU A 13 13.27 9.23 -14.06
N GLU A 14 13.27 10.20 -14.96
CA GLU A 14 12.11 11.03 -15.27
C GLU A 14 10.90 10.20 -15.75
N TYR A 15 11.11 9.22 -16.61
CA TYR A 15 10.04 8.38 -17.15
C TYR A 15 9.38 7.47 -16.10
N LEU A 16 10.16 6.97 -15.14
CA LEU A 16 9.67 6.15 -14.01
C LEU A 16 8.95 6.98 -12.95
N LEU A 17 9.20 8.29 -12.88
CA LEU A 17 8.61 9.19 -11.90
C LEU A 17 7.27 9.79 -12.34
N ASP A 18 6.95 9.83 -13.62
CA ASP A 18 5.75 10.50 -14.14
C ASP A 18 4.47 9.88 -13.56
N LEU A 19 4.33 8.56 -13.59
CA LEU A 19 3.19 7.87 -12.99
C LEU A 19 3.14 8.09 -11.47
N ALA A 20 4.28 7.99 -10.79
CA ALA A 20 4.35 8.22 -9.35
C ALA A 20 3.99 9.67 -8.99
N ASN A 21 4.43 10.63 -9.78
CA ASN A 21 4.11 12.04 -9.57
C ASN A 21 2.63 12.34 -9.85
N LEU A 22 2.06 11.73 -10.89
CA LEU A 22 0.62 11.81 -11.16
C LEU A 22 -0.18 11.23 -9.99
N ILE A 23 0.17 10.04 -9.51
CA ILE A 23 -0.50 9.41 -8.36
C ILE A 23 -0.40 10.32 -7.13
N ARG A 24 0.77 10.90 -6.84
CA ARG A 24 0.96 11.84 -5.72
C ARG A 24 0.09 13.08 -5.84
N GLN A 25 -0.07 13.60 -7.05
CA GLN A 25 -0.95 14.74 -7.28
C GLN A 25 -2.41 14.35 -7.00
N ARG A 26 -2.87 13.23 -7.54
CA ARG A 26 -4.23 12.70 -7.31
C ARG A 26 -4.48 12.39 -5.83
N LEU A 27 -3.47 11.88 -5.14
CA LEU A 27 -3.55 11.63 -3.70
C LEU A 27 -3.73 12.92 -2.89
N LYS A 28 -3.06 14.02 -3.28
CA LYS A 28 -3.31 15.35 -2.67
C LYS A 28 -4.74 15.81 -2.88
N ASP A 29 -5.26 15.64 -4.09
CA ASP A 29 -6.63 16.00 -4.43
C ASP A 29 -7.64 15.14 -3.64
N TRP A 30 -7.34 13.86 -3.44
CA TRP A 30 -8.16 12.94 -2.65
C TRP A 30 -8.21 13.34 -1.16
N ARG A 31 -7.05 13.71 -0.60
CA ARG A 31 -6.98 14.28 0.77
C ARG A 31 -7.79 15.55 0.90
N ALA A 32 -7.70 16.45 -0.10
CA ALA A 32 -8.45 17.71 -0.12
C ALA A 32 -9.97 17.50 -0.22
N ARG A 33 -10.42 16.35 -0.74
CA ARG A 33 -11.82 15.92 -0.79
C ARG A 33 -12.22 15.03 0.39
N ASP A 34 -11.52 15.11 1.50
CA ASP A 34 -11.76 14.32 2.70
C ASP A 34 -11.91 12.82 2.41
N TYR A 35 -10.99 12.28 1.62
CA TYR A 35 -10.96 10.87 1.22
C TYR A 35 -12.29 10.38 0.62
N ALA A 36 -12.88 11.15 -0.28
CA ALA A 36 -14.12 10.82 -0.95
C ALA A 36 -14.08 9.40 -1.53
N GLY A 37 -15.13 8.60 -1.30
CA GLY A 37 -15.21 7.19 -1.72
C GLY A 37 -14.58 6.19 -0.73
N ALA A 38 -13.76 6.65 0.21
CA ALA A 38 -13.22 5.78 1.26
C ALA A 38 -14.34 5.22 2.16
N THR A 39 -14.18 3.94 2.56
CA THR A 39 -15.09 3.30 3.51
C THR A 39 -15.02 3.97 4.89
N LYS A 40 -16.02 3.72 5.73
CA LYS A 40 -15.99 4.18 7.13
C LYS A 40 -14.75 3.65 7.86
N VAL A 41 -14.44 2.37 7.72
CA VAL A 41 -13.27 1.72 8.33
C VAL A 41 -11.97 2.39 7.86
N THR A 42 -11.86 2.65 6.56
CA THR A 42 -10.67 3.32 5.99
C THR A 42 -10.49 4.72 6.55
N ARG A 43 -11.56 5.50 6.70
CA ARG A 43 -11.51 6.84 7.31
C ARG A 43 -11.07 6.78 8.77
N GLU A 44 -11.63 5.86 9.58
CA GLU A 44 -11.25 5.66 10.97
C GLU A 44 -9.77 5.27 11.10
N LEU A 45 -9.27 4.41 10.23
CA LEU A 45 -7.86 4.05 10.18
C LEU A 45 -6.96 5.24 9.79
N LEU A 46 -7.36 6.03 8.78
CA LEU A 46 -6.62 7.22 8.36
C LEU A 46 -6.58 8.28 9.48
N GLU A 47 -7.67 8.52 10.19
CA GLU A 47 -7.72 9.39 11.36
C GLU A 47 -6.78 8.90 12.45
N LEU A 48 -6.83 7.60 12.79
CA LEU A 48 -5.92 6.99 13.75
C LEU A 48 -4.46 7.17 13.34
N TRP A 49 -4.10 6.85 12.09
CA TRP A 49 -2.72 6.89 11.62
C TRP A 49 -2.16 8.30 11.48
N ARG A 50 -2.99 9.28 11.22
CA ARG A 50 -2.64 10.70 11.08
C ARG A 50 -2.78 11.50 12.36
N SER A 51 -3.30 10.90 13.43
CA SER A 51 -3.52 11.61 14.70
C SER A 51 -2.21 12.25 15.19
N PRO A 52 -2.23 13.54 15.55
CA PRO A 52 -1.08 14.22 16.13
C PRO A 52 -0.72 13.70 17.54
N ASP A 53 -1.70 13.09 18.22
CA ASP A 53 -1.58 12.64 19.61
C ASP A 53 -0.97 11.22 19.73
N ARG A 54 -0.55 10.62 18.62
CA ARG A 54 0.13 9.31 18.64
C ARG A 54 1.43 9.37 19.43
N ALA A 55 1.64 8.39 20.31
CA ALA A 55 2.89 8.24 21.05
C ALA A 55 4.09 8.08 20.09
N GLN A 56 3.89 7.41 18.97
CA GLN A 56 4.88 7.26 17.89
C GLN A 56 4.23 7.67 16.57
N ARG A 57 4.66 8.81 16.05
CA ARG A 57 4.20 9.28 14.74
C ARG A 57 4.71 8.37 13.63
N LEU A 58 3.85 8.11 12.67
CA LEU A 58 4.23 7.41 11.45
C LEU A 58 5.06 8.33 10.56
N PHE A 59 6.03 7.77 9.85
CA PHE A 59 6.80 8.53 8.87
C PHE A 59 5.94 8.92 7.68
N PHE A 60 6.25 10.06 7.08
CA PHE A 60 5.60 10.50 5.84
C PHE A 60 5.58 9.40 4.77
N ALA A 61 6.72 8.72 4.57
CA ALA A 61 6.84 7.65 3.58
C ALA A 61 5.89 6.45 3.86
N GLN A 62 5.58 6.15 5.11
CA GLN A 62 4.63 5.10 5.49
C GLN A 62 3.21 5.51 5.15
N LEU A 63 2.81 6.71 5.54
CA LEU A 63 1.49 7.26 5.23
C LEU A 63 1.28 7.38 3.72
N GLU A 64 2.25 7.94 3.00
CA GLU A 64 2.20 8.09 1.54
C GLU A 64 2.05 6.74 0.84
N ALA A 65 2.82 5.73 1.25
CA ALA A 65 2.75 4.39 0.67
C ALA A 65 1.39 3.73 0.89
N VAL A 66 0.88 3.76 2.12
CA VAL A 66 -0.42 3.17 2.44
C VAL A 66 -1.55 3.91 1.74
N GLU A 67 -1.63 5.23 1.88
CA GLU A 67 -2.66 6.03 1.25
C GLU A 67 -2.68 5.90 -0.27
N THR A 68 -1.52 5.67 -0.89
CA THR A 68 -1.45 5.38 -2.32
C THR A 68 -2.22 4.11 -2.68
N VAL A 69 -2.03 3.02 -1.93
CA VAL A 69 -2.77 1.77 -2.17
C VAL A 69 -4.26 1.96 -1.89
N LEU A 70 -4.61 2.61 -0.79
CA LEU A 70 -6.00 2.90 -0.45
C LEU A 70 -6.68 3.72 -1.56
N PHE A 71 -6.01 4.76 -2.05
CA PHE A 71 -6.50 5.58 -3.16
C PHE A 71 -6.72 4.78 -4.44
N LEU A 72 -5.77 3.92 -4.81
CA LEU A 72 -5.89 3.09 -6.02
C LEU A 72 -7.08 2.12 -5.93
N VAL A 73 -7.43 1.66 -4.74
CA VAL A 73 -8.57 0.76 -4.52
C VAL A 73 -9.88 1.54 -4.34
N GLU A 74 -9.92 2.51 -3.44
CA GLU A 74 -11.15 3.17 -2.99
C GLU A 74 -11.38 4.58 -3.57
N GLY A 75 -10.34 5.21 -4.12
CA GLY A 75 -10.46 6.56 -4.68
C GLY A 75 -11.50 6.63 -5.80
N PRO A 76 -12.18 7.78 -5.97
CA PRO A 76 -13.20 7.95 -6.99
C PRO A 76 -12.60 7.94 -8.40
N ASP A 77 -13.37 7.48 -9.37
CA ASP A 77 -12.90 7.24 -10.74
C ASP A 77 -12.45 8.53 -11.44
N ASP A 78 -13.06 9.67 -11.13
CA ASP A 78 -12.65 10.96 -11.70
C ASP A 78 -11.22 11.35 -11.27
N LEU A 79 -10.81 11.02 -10.06
CA LEU A 79 -9.43 11.23 -9.59
C LEU A 79 -8.45 10.18 -10.14
N LYS A 80 -8.93 9.00 -10.53
CA LYS A 80 -8.09 7.94 -11.12
C LYS A 80 -7.87 8.11 -12.62
N GLN A 81 -8.49 9.10 -13.26
CA GLN A 81 -8.27 9.37 -14.70
C GLN A 81 -6.80 9.63 -15.01
N GLY A 82 -6.28 8.89 -16.00
CA GLY A 82 -4.87 8.93 -16.41
C GLY A 82 -3.92 8.11 -15.52
N VAL A 83 -4.39 7.56 -14.41
CA VAL A 83 -3.62 6.63 -13.57
C VAL A 83 -3.80 5.23 -14.13
N ASN A 84 -2.82 4.77 -14.89
CA ASN A 84 -2.84 3.42 -15.46
C ASN A 84 -1.79 2.56 -14.77
N VAL A 85 -2.24 1.72 -13.83
CA VAL A 85 -1.38 0.75 -13.14
C VAL A 85 -1.49 -0.56 -13.90
N PRO A 86 -0.38 -1.10 -14.47
CA PRO A 86 -0.41 -2.36 -15.19
C PRO A 86 -0.89 -3.52 -14.32
N SER A 87 -1.77 -4.36 -14.85
CA SER A 87 -2.11 -5.65 -14.27
C SER A 87 -1.06 -6.71 -14.66
N ASP A 88 -0.94 -7.74 -13.83
CA ASP A 88 -0.12 -8.89 -14.14
C ASP A 88 -0.96 -9.87 -14.99
N GLU A 89 -0.63 -9.94 -16.28
CA GLU A 89 -1.34 -10.77 -17.23
C GLU A 89 -0.70 -12.16 -17.29
N PRO A 90 -1.48 -13.25 -17.12
CA PRO A 90 -0.97 -14.60 -17.30
C PRO A 90 -0.62 -14.87 -18.76
N GLY A 91 0.43 -15.66 -19.00
CA GLY A 91 0.75 -16.18 -20.31
C GLY A 91 -0.37 -17.10 -20.86
N ASP A 92 -0.29 -17.46 -22.14
CA ASP A 92 -1.35 -18.22 -22.82
C ASP A 92 -1.59 -19.58 -22.15
N ASP A 93 -0.52 -20.32 -21.82
CA ASP A 93 -0.63 -21.62 -21.13
C ASP A 93 -1.34 -21.49 -19.76
N ALA A 94 -1.02 -20.44 -19.01
CA ALA A 94 -1.66 -20.20 -17.72
C ALA A 94 -3.14 -19.76 -17.85
N ARG A 95 -3.49 -19.03 -18.92
CA ARG A 95 -4.89 -18.71 -19.24
C ARG A 95 -5.71 -19.97 -19.54
N ASP A 96 -5.13 -20.91 -20.29
CA ASP A 96 -5.77 -22.19 -20.63
C ASP A 96 -6.00 -23.04 -19.35
N GLU A 97 -5.14 -22.90 -18.34
CA GLU A 97 -5.31 -23.50 -17.00
C GLU A 97 -6.32 -22.74 -16.11
N GLY A 98 -6.88 -21.65 -16.60
CA GLY A 98 -7.90 -20.86 -15.90
C GLY A 98 -7.37 -19.72 -15.02
N TYR A 99 -6.07 -19.41 -15.09
CA TYR A 99 -5.52 -18.25 -14.39
C TYR A 99 -6.02 -16.95 -15.02
N LYS A 100 -6.35 -15.97 -14.17
CA LYS A 100 -6.84 -14.65 -14.56
C LYS A 100 -5.83 -13.57 -14.21
N ALA A 101 -5.86 -12.48 -14.97
CA ALA A 101 -5.13 -11.27 -14.62
C ALA A 101 -5.46 -10.81 -13.19
N PHE A 102 -4.48 -10.34 -12.45
CA PHE A 102 -4.67 -9.77 -11.13
C PHE A 102 -3.90 -8.45 -10.97
N VAL A 103 -4.38 -7.62 -10.09
CA VAL A 103 -3.74 -6.35 -9.78
C VAL A 103 -2.55 -6.59 -8.86
N ARG A 104 -1.39 -6.04 -9.25
CA ARG A 104 -0.15 -6.14 -8.48
C ARG A 104 0.44 -4.74 -8.28
N TYR A 105 0.64 -4.36 -7.03
CA TYR A 105 1.31 -3.12 -6.67
C TYR A 105 2.71 -3.38 -6.14
N ALA A 106 3.68 -2.56 -6.55
CA ALA A 106 5.03 -2.59 -6.02
C ALA A 106 5.33 -1.27 -5.30
N LEU A 107 5.50 -1.33 -3.99
CA LEU A 107 5.87 -0.19 -3.15
C LEU A 107 7.40 -0.20 -2.93
N LYS A 108 8.12 0.65 -3.65
CA LYS A 108 9.56 0.81 -3.47
C LYS A 108 9.82 1.82 -2.35
N MET A 109 10.35 1.34 -1.24
CA MET A 109 10.66 2.15 -0.07
C MET A 109 12.11 1.94 0.35
N ALA A 110 12.77 3.00 0.85
CA ALA A 110 14.14 2.94 1.34
C ALA A 110 14.30 1.95 2.51
N THR A 111 15.51 1.47 2.72
CA THR A 111 15.85 0.66 3.89
C THR A 111 15.68 1.52 5.16
N GLY A 112 15.12 0.94 6.22
CA GLY A 112 14.86 1.67 7.47
C GLY A 112 13.62 2.58 7.47
N SER A 113 12.89 2.71 6.36
CA SER A 113 11.68 3.55 6.28
C SER A 113 10.42 2.93 6.91
N GLY A 114 10.52 1.73 7.49
CA GLY A 114 9.41 1.05 8.17
C GLY A 114 8.48 0.29 7.21
N LYS A 115 9.03 -0.43 6.23
CA LYS A 115 8.25 -1.29 5.32
C LYS A 115 7.32 -2.26 6.04
N THR A 116 7.78 -2.88 7.13
CA THR A 116 6.97 -3.81 7.92
C THR A 116 5.73 -3.12 8.51
N THR A 117 5.88 -1.88 8.96
CA THR A 117 4.73 -1.08 9.44
C THR A 117 3.71 -0.88 8.32
N VAL A 118 4.16 -0.55 7.10
CA VAL A 118 3.27 -0.41 5.93
C VAL A 118 2.54 -1.73 5.62
N MET A 119 3.25 -2.87 5.69
CA MET A 119 2.62 -4.19 5.52
C MET A 119 1.53 -4.43 6.58
N GLY A 120 1.80 -4.12 7.86
CA GLY A 120 0.82 -4.22 8.94
C GLY A 120 -0.40 -3.30 8.74
N MET A 121 -0.17 -2.06 8.31
CA MET A 121 -1.26 -1.12 8.00
C MET A 121 -2.16 -1.63 6.87
N LEU A 122 -1.58 -2.14 5.79
CA LEU A 122 -2.33 -2.69 4.65
C LEU A 122 -3.09 -3.97 5.03
N ALA A 123 -2.49 -4.84 5.86
CA ALA A 123 -3.16 -6.02 6.39
C ALA A 123 -4.35 -5.63 7.27
N ALA A 124 -4.17 -4.71 8.22
CA ALA A 124 -5.25 -4.20 9.06
C ALA A 124 -6.38 -3.59 8.24
N TRP A 125 -6.03 -2.74 7.27
CA TRP A 125 -7.01 -2.13 6.37
C TRP A 125 -7.84 -3.17 5.60
N SER A 126 -7.20 -4.17 4.99
CA SER A 126 -7.89 -5.21 4.21
C SER A 126 -8.81 -6.06 5.10
N ILE A 127 -8.29 -6.56 6.22
CA ILE A 127 -9.02 -7.43 7.14
C ILE A 127 -10.21 -6.70 7.76
N LEU A 128 -10.01 -5.51 8.31
CA LEU A 128 -11.08 -4.76 8.97
C LEU A 128 -12.19 -4.34 8.00
N ASN A 129 -11.83 -3.94 6.77
CA ASN A 129 -12.83 -3.67 5.73
C ASN A 129 -13.59 -4.94 5.33
N LYS A 130 -12.92 -6.08 5.21
CA LYS A 130 -13.58 -7.35 4.89
C LYS A 130 -14.55 -7.78 5.98
N VAL A 131 -14.17 -7.62 7.24
CA VAL A 131 -15.06 -7.89 8.39
C VAL A 131 -16.29 -6.98 8.36
N ALA A 132 -16.09 -5.69 8.08
CA ALA A 132 -17.20 -4.72 8.01
C ALA A 132 -18.08 -4.93 6.77
N GLN A 133 -17.52 -5.44 5.68
CA GLN A 133 -18.19 -5.63 4.39
C GLN A 133 -17.85 -7.01 3.80
N PRO A 134 -18.45 -8.12 4.34
CA PRO A 134 -18.08 -9.49 3.95
C PRO A 134 -18.22 -9.79 2.45
N GLN A 135 -19.12 -9.10 1.76
CA GLN A 135 -19.37 -9.30 0.32
C GLN A 135 -18.45 -8.47 -0.58
N ALA A 136 -17.67 -7.54 -0.04
CA ALA A 136 -16.78 -6.72 -0.86
C ALA A 136 -15.60 -7.55 -1.38
N ALA A 137 -15.47 -7.62 -2.72
CA ALA A 137 -14.40 -8.36 -3.39
C ALA A 137 -13.03 -7.66 -3.32
N ALA A 138 -13.03 -6.35 -3.00
CA ALA A 138 -11.80 -5.56 -2.93
C ALA A 138 -10.94 -5.87 -1.70
N TYR A 139 -11.49 -6.56 -0.70
CA TYR A 139 -10.82 -6.83 0.57
C TYR A 139 -10.75 -8.33 0.87
N SER A 140 -9.78 -8.71 1.70
CA SER A 140 -9.60 -10.07 2.18
C SER A 140 -9.44 -10.09 3.71
N ASP A 141 -9.99 -11.10 4.36
CA ASP A 141 -9.77 -11.42 5.77
C ASP A 141 -8.52 -12.26 6.00
N THR A 142 -7.85 -12.65 4.92
CA THR A 142 -6.65 -13.49 4.95
C THR A 142 -5.51 -12.77 4.23
N VAL A 143 -4.34 -12.71 4.88
CA VAL A 143 -3.12 -12.11 4.32
C VAL A 143 -2.02 -13.15 4.32
N LEU A 144 -1.45 -13.42 3.15
CA LEU A 144 -0.27 -14.27 2.99
C LEU A 144 0.98 -13.40 2.87
N ILE A 145 1.94 -13.60 3.77
CA ILE A 145 3.23 -12.91 3.75
C ILE A 145 4.29 -13.90 3.26
N VAL A 146 4.91 -13.62 2.12
CA VAL A 146 5.96 -14.41 1.54
C VAL A 146 7.30 -13.69 1.73
N CYS A 147 8.29 -14.40 2.23
CA CYS A 147 9.63 -13.87 2.46
C CYS A 147 10.72 -14.81 1.93
N PRO A 148 11.88 -14.28 1.47
CA PRO A 148 12.87 -15.08 0.77
C PRO A 148 13.71 -15.99 1.66
N ASN A 149 13.77 -15.73 2.98
CA ASN A 149 14.57 -16.54 3.91
C ASN A 149 14.07 -16.47 5.35
N VAL A 150 14.61 -17.36 6.20
CA VAL A 150 14.22 -17.53 7.61
C VAL A 150 14.52 -16.29 8.44
N THR A 151 15.65 -15.62 8.22
CA THR A 151 16.01 -14.41 8.98
C THR A 151 14.99 -13.29 8.78
N ILE A 152 14.48 -13.10 7.56
CA ILE A 152 13.43 -12.14 7.27
C ILE A 152 12.10 -12.59 7.87
N ARG A 153 11.79 -13.89 7.77
CA ARG A 153 10.58 -14.46 8.39
C ARG A 153 10.54 -14.17 9.90
N ASP A 154 11.65 -14.38 10.60
CA ASP A 154 11.69 -14.18 12.04
C ASP A 154 11.47 -12.69 12.44
N ARG A 155 11.95 -11.76 11.62
CA ARG A 155 11.67 -10.33 11.78
C ARG A 155 10.21 -9.97 11.50
N LEU A 156 9.57 -10.66 10.54
CA LEU A 156 8.17 -10.42 10.19
C LEU A 156 7.17 -11.03 11.19
N ARG A 157 7.64 -11.80 12.17
CA ARG A 157 6.78 -12.32 13.26
C ARG A 157 6.05 -11.23 14.02
N GLU A 158 6.59 -10.01 14.08
CA GLU A 158 5.91 -8.85 14.68
C GLU A 158 4.56 -8.52 14.00
N LEU A 159 4.31 -9.04 12.78
CA LEU A 159 3.03 -8.94 12.07
C LEU A 159 1.99 -9.98 12.51
N ASP A 160 2.35 -10.90 13.39
CA ASP A 160 1.39 -11.84 13.99
C ASP A 160 0.57 -11.10 15.06
N PRO A 161 -0.75 -10.97 14.90
CA PRO A 161 -1.60 -10.29 15.88
C PRO A 161 -1.68 -11.05 17.22
N ASN A 162 -1.32 -12.35 17.25
CA ASN A 162 -1.36 -13.18 18.45
C ASN A 162 -0.12 -13.01 19.34
N LEU A 163 0.89 -12.25 18.91
CA LEU A 163 2.06 -11.95 19.74
C LEU A 163 1.78 -10.93 20.87
N ASP A 164 0.54 -10.55 21.05
CA ASP A 164 0.08 -9.68 22.12
C ASP A 164 0.89 -8.37 22.19
N GLU A 165 1.59 -8.11 23.29
CA GLU A 165 2.37 -6.89 23.52
C GLU A 165 3.56 -6.71 22.55
N LEU A 166 3.99 -7.77 21.86
CA LEU A 166 5.05 -7.71 20.86
C LEU A 166 4.53 -7.50 19.45
N SER A 167 3.22 -7.58 19.27
CA SER A 167 2.59 -7.38 17.96
C SER A 167 2.74 -5.94 17.50
N LEU A 168 3.08 -5.77 16.21
CA LEU A 168 3.20 -4.47 15.57
C LEU A 168 1.89 -3.67 15.63
N TYR A 169 0.75 -4.36 15.60
CA TYR A 169 -0.58 -3.74 15.67
C TYR A 169 -0.80 -3.00 16.98
N ARG A 170 -0.27 -3.50 18.09
CA ARG A 170 -0.32 -2.86 19.41
C ARG A 170 0.84 -1.87 19.60
N THR A 171 2.08 -2.31 19.39
CA THR A 171 3.28 -1.48 19.63
C THR A 171 3.29 -0.21 18.78
N ARG A 172 2.69 -0.25 17.59
CA ARG A 172 2.55 0.88 16.67
C ARG A 172 1.13 1.43 16.60
N GLN A 173 0.20 0.95 17.41
CA GLN A 173 -1.20 1.40 17.40
C GLN A 173 -1.77 1.44 15.96
N LEU A 174 -1.67 0.34 15.24
CA LEU A 174 -2.11 0.28 13.84
C LEU A 174 -3.62 0.01 13.70
N VAL A 175 -4.25 -0.46 14.75
CA VAL A 175 -5.70 -0.72 14.85
C VAL A 175 -6.29 0.04 16.02
N PRO A 176 -7.59 0.40 15.96
CA PRO A 176 -8.30 1.07 17.07
C PRO A 176 -8.30 0.26 18.35
#